data_4500f81da2ba9bfae3f0b4ceea24a57a
#
_entry.id   4500f81da2ba9bfae3f0b4ceea24a57a
#
_cell.length_a   1.000
_cell.length_b   1.000
_cell.length_c   1.000
_cell.angle_alpha   90.00
_cell.angle_beta   90.00
_cell.angle_gamma   90.00
#
_symmetry.space_group_name_H-M   'P 1'
#
loop_
_entity.id
_entity.type
_entity.pdbx_description
1 polymer ?
#
loop_
_entity_poly.entity_id
_entity_poly.type
_entity_poly.pdbx_seq_one_letter_code
_entity_poly.pdbx_strand_id
1 'polypeptide(L)'
;MSANKFVARTTKPGAGNKYYIRKVNGGYSDAIEGSPKDKDCNVLANCVGYAYGRFNEIGAWGSCKYLSPVNAKDFMKYKGSLATGTTPKLGACMVWQDSSYGHVAIVEKVISNTEVLTSESAWGSSAFYTKTRTKGSNGNWGYGGTFLGFIYNPAECCNETPEPEKTTDIKVGDIVNFTGNTHYVNSTTTTGSACTSGKAKVTKIVSAKHPYHLIGEKGGSSVYGWVDAAYVKPISTTKTYKEGDTVEFIGKVHYVSANATSGTSCKPGKAKITKIYELGKSKHPYHLVRIVGGGSTVYGWVDASDIK
;
A
#
# COMPACT_ATOMS: atom_id res chain seq x y z
N MET A 1 -4.62 -17.34 20.25
CA MET A 1 -3.42 -17.15 19.39
C MET A 1 -3.73 -15.93 18.55
N SER A 2 -2.93 -14.85 18.64
CA SER A 2 -3.17 -13.66 17.83
C SER A 2 -2.95 -14.03 16.36
N ALA A 3 -3.93 -13.76 15.49
CA ALA A 3 -3.80 -13.94 14.05
C ALA A 3 -2.53 -13.20 13.58
N ASN A 4 -1.69 -13.87 12.81
CA ASN A 4 -0.51 -13.25 12.24
C ASN A 4 -0.98 -12.12 11.30
N LYS A 5 -0.67 -10.89 11.65
CA LYS A 5 -1.03 -9.72 10.84
C LYS A 5 -0.29 -9.77 9.50
N PHE A 6 -0.98 -9.43 8.41
CA PHE A 6 -0.36 -9.26 7.09
C PHE A 6 0.72 -8.17 7.14
N VAL A 7 1.91 -8.50 6.66
CA VAL A 7 3.03 -7.56 6.56
C VAL A 7 3.39 -7.40 5.08
N ALA A 8 3.19 -6.20 4.56
CA ALA A 8 3.51 -5.88 3.17
C ALA A 8 5.02 -5.97 2.90
N ARG A 9 5.38 -6.58 1.77
CA ARG A 9 6.77 -6.65 1.31
C ARG A 9 7.07 -5.49 0.36
N THR A 10 7.93 -4.60 0.79
CA THR A 10 8.37 -3.42 0.03
C THR A 10 9.85 -3.44 -0.34
N THR A 11 10.58 -4.47 0.09
CA THR A 11 12.00 -4.66 -0.20
C THR A 11 12.27 -6.07 -0.69
N LYS A 12 13.35 -6.24 -1.48
CA LYS A 12 13.80 -7.55 -1.96
C LYS A 12 13.96 -8.51 -0.79
N PRO A 13 13.53 -9.78 -0.93
CA PRO A 13 13.84 -10.81 0.06
C PRO A 13 15.34 -10.90 0.35
N GLY A 14 15.69 -11.01 1.62
CA GLY A 14 17.09 -11.17 2.03
C GLY A 14 17.66 -12.52 1.57
N ALA A 15 18.97 -12.59 1.42
CA ALA A 15 19.69 -13.84 1.16
C ALA A 15 19.34 -14.87 2.25
N GLY A 16 19.15 -16.13 1.84
CA GLY A 16 18.78 -17.21 2.75
C GLY A 16 17.30 -17.25 3.13
N ASN A 17 16.44 -16.36 2.58
CA ASN A 17 15.01 -16.46 2.81
C ASN A 17 14.46 -17.74 2.15
N LYS A 18 14.07 -18.71 2.98
CA LYS A 18 13.69 -20.07 2.58
C LYS A 18 12.58 -20.14 1.52
N TYR A 19 11.71 -19.14 1.45
CA TYR A 19 10.61 -19.12 0.50
C TYR A 19 11.03 -18.76 -0.93
N TYR A 20 12.27 -18.30 -1.13
CA TYR A 20 12.78 -17.89 -2.45
C TYR A 20 13.99 -18.67 -2.88
N ILE A 21 14.32 -19.75 -2.18
CA ILE A 21 15.41 -20.65 -2.50
C ILE A 21 14.85 -21.84 -3.29
N ARG A 22 15.40 -22.07 -4.47
CA ARG A 22 15.04 -23.17 -5.35
C ARG A 22 15.84 -24.43 -5.00
N LYS A 23 15.21 -25.61 -5.05
CA LYS A 23 15.93 -26.89 -5.00
C LYS A 23 16.87 -26.99 -6.20
N VAL A 24 18.03 -27.57 -5.99
CA VAL A 24 18.91 -28.02 -7.07
C VAL A 24 18.10 -29.00 -7.95
N ASN A 25 18.05 -28.75 -9.26
CA ASN A 25 17.26 -29.45 -10.26
C ASN A 25 15.74 -29.18 -10.31
N GLY A 26 15.20 -28.22 -9.54
CA GLY A 26 13.85 -27.71 -9.71
C GLY A 26 13.74 -26.67 -10.82
N GLY A 27 12.57 -26.50 -11.43
CA GLY A 27 12.26 -25.36 -12.28
C GLY A 27 12.29 -24.04 -11.50
N TYR A 28 12.32 -22.87 -12.15
CA TYR A 28 12.34 -21.60 -11.40
C TYR A 28 11.03 -21.28 -10.72
N SER A 29 9.99 -22.03 -10.95
CA SER A 29 8.73 -21.94 -10.23
C SER A 29 8.77 -22.62 -8.86
N ASP A 30 9.80 -23.38 -8.55
CA ASP A 30 9.94 -24.09 -7.30
C ASP A 30 10.63 -23.21 -6.23
N ALA A 31 10.00 -22.13 -5.85
CA ALA A 31 10.37 -21.46 -4.62
C ALA A 31 9.88 -22.31 -3.44
N ILE A 32 10.80 -22.90 -2.72
CA ILE A 32 10.51 -23.79 -1.62
C ILE A 32 11.42 -23.51 -0.46
N GLU A 33 11.06 -24.05 0.69
CA GLU A 33 11.92 -24.11 1.85
C GLU A 33 13.24 -24.78 1.47
N GLY A 34 14.29 -23.97 1.35
CA GLY A 34 15.54 -24.38 0.75
C GLY A 34 16.45 -25.18 1.67
N SER A 35 17.40 -25.86 1.05
CA SER A 35 18.52 -26.46 1.71
C SER A 35 19.40 -25.39 2.38
N PRO A 36 20.02 -25.66 3.55
CA PRO A 36 21.01 -24.77 4.15
C PRO A 36 22.20 -24.42 3.25
N LYS A 37 22.38 -25.12 2.15
CA LYS A 37 23.44 -24.87 1.15
C LYS A 37 23.12 -23.73 0.19
N ASP A 38 21.84 -23.43 -0.02
CA ASP A 38 21.40 -22.35 -0.91
C ASP A 38 21.18 -21.08 -0.10
N LYS A 39 22.17 -20.18 -0.10
CA LYS A 39 22.16 -18.96 0.70
C LYS A 39 21.50 -17.77 0.03
N ASP A 40 21.21 -17.85 -1.27
CA ASP A 40 20.68 -16.74 -2.06
C ASP A 40 19.21 -16.94 -2.42
N CYS A 41 18.51 -15.85 -2.70
CA CYS A 41 17.16 -15.90 -3.25
C CYS A 41 17.22 -16.30 -4.74
N ASN A 42 17.58 -17.54 -5.03
CA ASN A 42 17.97 -18.03 -6.34
C ASN A 42 16.82 -18.24 -7.33
N VAL A 43 15.56 -18.06 -6.88
CA VAL A 43 14.38 -18.05 -7.79
C VAL A 43 14.17 -16.70 -8.46
N LEU A 44 14.92 -15.68 -8.07
CA LEU A 44 14.86 -14.33 -8.63
C LEU A 44 16.00 -14.16 -9.67
N ALA A 45 15.83 -13.45 -10.76
CA ALA A 45 14.65 -12.63 -11.17
C ALA A 45 13.68 -13.50 -11.97
N ASN A 46 12.50 -13.72 -11.45
CA ASN A 46 11.44 -14.47 -12.12
C ASN A 46 10.09 -14.20 -11.45
N CYS A 47 9.06 -13.80 -12.22
CA CYS A 47 7.75 -13.46 -11.67
C CYS A 47 7.06 -14.66 -11.02
N VAL A 48 7.15 -15.85 -11.64
CA VAL A 48 6.57 -17.09 -11.12
C VAL A 48 7.28 -17.52 -9.84
N GLY A 49 8.61 -17.57 -9.84
CA GLY A 49 9.40 -17.92 -8.65
C GLY A 49 9.15 -16.95 -7.49
N TYR A 50 9.05 -15.65 -7.77
CA TYR A 50 8.72 -14.67 -6.78
C TYR A 50 7.30 -14.87 -6.20
N ALA A 51 6.29 -15.01 -7.07
CA ALA A 51 4.90 -15.20 -6.64
C ALA A 51 4.73 -16.45 -5.78
N TYR A 52 5.39 -17.55 -6.14
CA TYR A 52 5.46 -18.75 -5.31
C TYR A 52 5.99 -18.47 -3.92
N GLY A 53 7.16 -17.86 -3.87
CA GLY A 53 7.82 -17.56 -2.60
C GLY A 53 6.95 -16.67 -1.73
N ARG A 54 6.45 -15.57 -2.29
CA ARG A 54 5.64 -14.61 -1.53
C ARG A 54 4.31 -15.18 -1.06
N PHE A 55 3.63 -15.92 -1.92
CA PHE A 55 2.34 -16.54 -1.60
C PHE A 55 2.47 -17.54 -0.42
N ASN A 56 3.54 -18.31 -0.40
CA ASN A 56 3.84 -19.24 0.71
C ASN A 56 4.34 -18.51 1.96
N GLU A 57 5.16 -17.46 1.81
CA GLU A 57 5.65 -16.66 2.93
C GLU A 57 4.52 -16.00 3.72
N ILE A 58 3.51 -15.48 3.04
CA ILE A 58 2.31 -14.89 3.65
C ILE A 58 1.62 -15.89 4.58
N GLY A 59 1.47 -17.13 4.12
CA GLY A 59 0.86 -18.21 4.90
C GLY A 59 1.82 -18.92 5.87
N ALA A 60 3.10 -18.54 5.90
CA ALA A 60 4.16 -19.26 6.61
C ALA A 60 4.22 -20.76 6.28
N TRP A 61 3.91 -21.11 5.04
CA TRP A 61 3.90 -22.51 4.58
C TRP A 61 5.29 -22.99 4.13
N GLY A 62 5.62 -24.21 4.48
CA GLY A 62 6.93 -24.80 4.19
C GLY A 62 7.12 -25.31 2.76
N SER A 63 6.15 -25.22 1.85
CA SER A 63 6.25 -25.71 0.47
C SER A 63 5.28 -24.99 -0.46
N CYS A 64 5.64 -24.94 -1.74
CA CYS A 64 4.83 -24.32 -2.81
C CYS A 64 3.64 -25.18 -3.23
N LYS A 65 2.77 -25.54 -2.31
CA LYS A 65 1.63 -26.44 -2.59
C LYS A 65 0.47 -25.76 -3.30
N TYR A 66 0.44 -24.43 -3.28
CA TYR A 66 -0.77 -23.67 -3.58
C TYR A 66 -0.78 -23.04 -4.97
N LEU A 67 0.37 -22.69 -5.52
CA LEU A 67 0.47 -22.26 -6.91
C LEU A 67 1.14 -23.36 -7.74
N SER A 68 0.69 -23.61 -8.96
CA SER A 68 1.26 -24.66 -9.81
C SER A 68 2.55 -24.19 -10.50
N PRO A 69 3.54 -25.07 -10.72
CA PRO A 69 4.80 -24.75 -11.40
C PRO A 69 4.61 -24.63 -12.93
N VAL A 70 3.81 -23.66 -13.35
CA VAL A 70 3.46 -23.40 -14.76
C VAL A 70 3.84 -21.98 -15.16
N ASN A 71 3.71 -21.64 -16.44
CA ASN A 71 3.84 -20.26 -16.89
C ASN A 71 2.78 -19.38 -16.23
N ALA A 72 3.09 -18.11 -16.03
CA ALA A 72 2.20 -17.17 -15.36
C ALA A 72 0.80 -17.14 -15.95
N LYS A 73 0.67 -17.12 -17.29
CA LYS A 73 -0.61 -17.13 -18.01
C LYS A 73 -1.51 -18.33 -17.70
N ASP A 74 -0.91 -19.44 -17.25
CA ASP A 74 -1.62 -20.69 -16.98
C ASP A 74 -2.05 -20.84 -15.51
N PHE A 75 -1.67 -19.91 -14.63
CA PHE A 75 -1.97 -19.97 -13.19
C PHE A 75 -3.46 -20.13 -12.89
N MET A 76 -4.32 -19.41 -13.63
CA MET A 76 -5.77 -19.52 -13.44
C MET A 76 -6.30 -20.92 -13.79
N LYS A 77 -5.72 -21.58 -14.77
CA LYS A 77 -6.09 -22.94 -15.17
C LYS A 77 -5.65 -23.97 -14.12
N TYR A 78 -4.49 -23.77 -13.52
CA TYR A 78 -3.88 -24.74 -12.60
C TYR A 78 -3.94 -24.29 -11.13
N LYS A 79 -4.87 -23.43 -10.78
CA LYS A 79 -5.05 -22.89 -9.42
C LYS A 79 -5.49 -23.92 -8.36
N GLY A 80 -5.83 -25.12 -8.77
CA GLY A 80 -6.37 -26.14 -7.86
C GLY A 80 -7.66 -25.68 -7.17
N SER A 81 -7.73 -25.85 -5.87
CA SER A 81 -8.89 -25.46 -5.03
C SER A 81 -8.86 -23.99 -4.59
N LEU A 82 -7.87 -23.21 -5.00
CA LEU A 82 -7.78 -21.80 -4.61
C LEU A 82 -8.95 -20.99 -5.17
N ALA A 83 -9.54 -20.15 -4.33
CA ALA A 83 -10.60 -19.24 -4.73
C ALA A 83 -10.04 -18.14 -5.64
N THR A 84 -10.86 -17.69 -6.58
CA THR A 84 -10.50 -16.63 -7.54
C THR A 84 -11.57 -15.55 -7.60
N GLY A 85 -11.24 -14.42 -8.19
CA GLY A 85 -12.19 -13.33 -8.42
C GLY A 85 -11.59 -12.14 -9.12
N THR A 86 -12.37 -11.05 -9.19
CA THR A 86 -12.00 -9.80 -9.87
C THR A 86 -11.79 -8.63 -8.91
N THR A 87 -12.07 -8.84 -7.61
CA THR A 87 -11.87 -7.86 -6.55
C THR A 87 -10.51 -8.08 -5.89
N PRO A 88 -9.68 -7.05 -5.71
CA PRO A 88 -8.38 -7.21 -5.09
C PRO A 88 -8.51 -7.59 -3.60
N LYS A 89 -7.61 -8.47 -3.14
CA LYS A 89 -7.44 -8.82 -1.72
C LYS A 89 -5.96 -8.84 -1.37
N LEU A 90 -5.63 -8.64 -0.10
CA LEU A 90 -4.26 -8.76 0.39
C LEU A 90 -3.69 -10.15 0.08
N GLY A 91 -2.43 -10.22 -0.28
CA GLY A 91 -1.73 -11.46 -0.60
C GLY A 91 -2.23 -12.19 -1.84
N ALA A 92 -3.21 -11.65 -2.57
CA ALA A 92 -3.70 -12.27 -3.79
C ALA A 92 -2.64 -12.24 -4.90
N CYS A 93 -2.56 -13.30 -5.69
CA CYS A 93 -1.77 -13.34 -6.91
C CYS A 93 -2.59 -12.77 -8.06
N MET A 94 -2.12 -11.69 -8.66
CA MET A 94 -2.65 -11.10 -9.89
C MET A 94 -2.09 -11.87 -11.08
N VAL A 95 -2.92 -12.21 -12.06
CA VAL A 95 -2.53 -13.04 -13.20
C VAL A 95 -2.87 -12.32 -14.50
N TRP A 96 -1.87 -12.21 -15.39
CA TRP A 96 -2.03 -11.72 -16.75
C TRP A 96 -1.58 -12.75 -17.77
N GLN A 97 -2.29 -12.74 -18.88
CA GLN A 97 -1.94 -13.47 -20.09
C GLN A 97 -1.43 -12.48 -21.13
N ASP A 98 -0.36 -12.87 -21.83
CA ASP A 98 0.14 -12.20 -23.03
C ASP A 98 0.43 -13.23 -24.13
N SER A 99 1.02 -12.78 -25.24
CA SER A 99 1.40 -13.66 -26.36
C SER A 99 2.56 -14.60 -26.02
N SER A 100 3.21 -14.43 -24.87
CA SER A 100 4.38 -15.20 -24.43
C SER A 100 4.04 -16.07 -23.21
N TYR A 101 4.57 -15.71 -22.04
CA TYR A 101 4.48 -16.49 -20.80
C TYR A 101 3.53 -15.89 -19.77
N GLY A 102 3.05 -14.67 -20.00
CA GLY A 102 2.24 -13.91 -19.06
C GLY A 102 3.05 -13.30 -17.92
N HIS A 103 2.35 -12.71 -16.96
CA HIS A 103 2.94 -12.11 -15.78
C HIS A 103 2.09 -12.37 -14.54
N VAL A 104 2.73 -12.39 -13.38
CA VAL A 104 2.08 -12.48 -12.07
C VAL A 104 2.71 -11.51 -11.08
N ALA A 105 1.88 -10.99 -10.18
CA ALA A 105 2.27 -10.07 -9.12
C ALA A 105 1.52 -10.42 -7.83
N ILE A 106 2.06 -10.04 -6.67
CA ILE A 106 1.39 -10.23 -5.39
C ILE A 106 0.88 -8.89 -4.86
N VAL A 107 -0.37 -8.86 -4.42
CA VAL A 107 -1.00 -7.67 -3.82
C VAL A 107 -0.47 -7.48 -2.41
N GLU A 108 0.23 -6.39 -2.18
CA GLU A 108 0.80 -6.04 -0.87
C GLU A 108 -0.07 -5.04 -0.09
N LYS A 109 -0.82 -4.21 -0.80
CA LYS A 109 -1.79 -3.28 -0.23
C LYS A 109 -2.98 -3.12 -1.18
N VAL A 110 -4.18 -3.17 -0.67
CA VAL A 110 -5.38 -2.76 -1.38
C VAL A 110 -5.63 -1.29 -1.05
N ILE A 111 -5.44 -0.42 -2.04
CA ILE A 111 -5.64 1.03 -1.89
C ILE A 111 -7.12 1.35 -2.14
N SER A 112 -7.70 0.70 -3.17
CA SER A 112 -9.13 0.77 -3.48
C SER A 112 -9.54 -0.46 -4.32
N ASN A 113 -10.80 -0.57 -4.70
CA ASN A 113 -11.27 -1.62 -5.63
C ASN A 113 -10.67 -1.50 -7.05
N THR A 114 -10.00 -0.39 -7.34
CA THR A 114 -9.38 -0.10 -8.64
C THR A 114 -7.90 0.24 -8.53
N GLU A 115 -7.30 0.16 -7.35
CA GLU A 115 -5.89 0.50 -7.14
C GLU A 115 -5.25 -0.37 -6.06
N VAL A 116 -4.11 -0.96 -6.36
CA VAL A 116 -3.34 -1.79 -5.45
C VAL A 116 -1.85 -1.46 -5.52
N LEU A 117 -1.13 -1.68 -4.42
CA LEU A 117 0.33 -1.79 -4.43
C LEU A 117 0.68 -3.27 -4.60
N THR A 118 1.54 -3.57 -5.55
CA THR A 118 2.06 -4.93 -5.78
C THR A 118 3.54 -5.03 -5.47
N SER A 119 3.97 -6.25 -5.19
CA SER A 119 5.37 -6.66 -5.24
C SER A 119 5.58 -7.67 -6.37
N GLU A 120 6.68 -7.53 -7.08
CA GLU A 120 6.92 -8.19 -8.35
C GLU A 120 8.39 -8.51 -8.58
N SER A 121 8.63 -9.45 -9.49
CA SER A 121 9.93 -9.76 -10.08
C SER A 121 9.75 -9.95 -11.59
N ALA A 122 10.76 -9.65 -12.40
CA ALA A 122 10.70 -9.77 -13.85
C ALA A 122 11.81 -10.66 -14.37
N TRP A 123 11.45 -11.64 -15.23
CA TRP A 123 12.38 -12.58 -15.85
C TRP A 123 13.55 -11.87 -16.52
N GLY A 124 14.77 -12.31 -16.17
CA GLY A 124 16.01 -11.80 -16.78
C GLY A 124 16.27 -10.29 -16.58
N SER A 125 15.51 -9.63 -15.70
CA SER A 125 15.54 -8.19 -15.48
C SER A 125 15.57 -7.86 -13.98
N SER A 126 14.53 -7.25 -13.45
CA SER A 126 14.48 -6.82 -12.04
C SER A 126 14.16 -7.99 -11.11
N ALA A 127 15.06 -8.27 -10.15
CA ALA A 127 14.84 -9.31 -9.16
C ALA A 127 13.68 -8.98 -8.20
N PHE A 128 13.42 -7.69 -7.97
CA PHE A 128 12.34 -7.22 -7.14
C PHE A 128 12.01 -5.75 -7.45
N TYR A 129 10.72 -5.42 -7.48
CA TYR A 129 10.21 -4.05 -7.47
C TYR A 129 8.80 -4.02 -6.90
N THR A 130 8.36 -2.85 -6.47
CA THR A 130 6.96 -2.57 -6.13
C THR A 130 6.35 -1.67 -7.19
N LYS A 131 5.06 -1.83 -7.43
CA LYS A 131 4.33 -1.02 -8.40
C LYS A 131 2.91 -0.75 -7.93
N THR A 132 2.47 0.50 -8.02
CA THR A 132 1.05 0.83 -7.94
C THR A 132 0.40 0.48 -9.25
N ARG A 133 -0.62 -0.38 -9.20
CA ARG A 133 -1.39 -0.81 -10.36
C ARG A 133 -2.81 -0.31 -10.27
N THR A 134 -3.27 0.37 -11.31
CA THR A 134 -4.61 0.94 -11.41
C THR A 134 -5.40 0.19 -12.48
N LYS A 135 -6.64 -0.16 -12.14
CA LYS A 135 -7.58 -0.82 -13.06
C LYS A 135 -8.08 0.19 -14.08
N GLY A 136 -7.78 -0.04 -15.33
CA GLY A 136 -8.32 0.75 -16.46
C GLY A 136 -9.79 0.47 -16.71
N SER A 137 -10.41 1.30 -17.55
CA SER A 137 -11.81 1.14 -17.98
C SER A 137 -12.08 -0.18 -18.71
N ASN A 138 -11.06 -0.74 -19.36
CA ASN A 138 -11.09 -2.07 -20.00
C ASN A 138 -10.94 -3.25 -18.99
N GLY A 139 -10.88 -2.97 -17.70
CA GLY A 139 -10.69 -3.98 -16.66
C GLY A 139 -9.26 -4.46 -16.44
N ASN A 140 -8.29 -4.00 -17.23
CA ASN A 140 -6.89 -4.37 -17.09
C ASN A 140 -6.20 -3.55 -16.00
N TRP A 141 -5.17 -4.13 -15.37
CA TRP A 141 -4.43 -3.58 -14.24
C TRP A 141 -3.01 -3.09 -14.62
N GLY A 142 -2.91 -2.38 -15.73
CA GLY A 142 -1.67 -1.70 -16.11
C GLY A 142 -0.50 -2.63 -16.47
N TYR A 143 -0.80 -3.78 -17.08
CA TYR A 143 0.14 -4.66 -17.76
C TYR A 143 -0.22 -4.77 -19.25
N GLY A 144 0.75 -5.04 -20.11
CA GLY A 144 0.56 -5.08 -21.57
C GLY A 144 -0.28 -6.24 -22.11
N GLY A 145 -0.68 -7.20 -21.25
CA GLY A 145 -1.52 -8.33 -21.60
C GLY A 145 -2.96 -8.21 -21.10
N THR A 146 -3.71 -9.30 -21.15
CA THR A 146 -5.08 -9.40 -20.62
C THR A 146 -5.03 -9.83 -19.16
N PHE A 147 -5.69 -9.09 -18.29
CA PHE A 147 -5.85 -9.48 -16.88
C PHE A 147 -6.86 -10.61 -16.76
N LEU A 148 -6.46 -11.73 -16.16
CA LEU A 148 -7.29 -12.93 -15.99
C LEU A 148 -8.02 -12.95 -14.64
N GLY A 149 -7.51 -12.26 -13.63
CA GLY A 149 -8.10 -12.23 -12.30
C GLY A 149 -7.09 -12.35 -11.17
N PHE A 150 -7.62 -12.46 -9.96
CA PHE A 150 -6.88 -12.70 -8.73
C PHE A 150 -7.04 -14.16 -8.31
N ILE A 151 -5.97 -14.81 -7.89
CA ILE A 151 -5.99 -16.05 -7.11
C ILE A 151 -5.80 -15.65 -5.65
N TYR A 152 -6.78 -15.97 -4.80
CA TYR A 152 -6.79 -15.52 -3.42
C TYR A 152 -5.92 -16.41 -2.54
N ASN A 153 -5.11 -15.77 -1.71
CA ASN A 153 -4.33 -16.44 -0.69
C ASN A 153 -5.27 -16.87 0.46
N PRO A 154 -5.31 -18.16 0.84
CA PRO A 154 -6.21 -18.66 1.87
C PRO A 154 -5.73 -18.36 3.31
N ALA A 155 -4.57 -17.71 3.49
CA ALA A 155 -4.07 -17.37 4.82
C ALA A 155 -5.04 -16.44 5.57
N GLU A 156 -5.20 -16.67 6.88
CA GLU A 156 -6.09 -15.86 7.72
C GLU A 156 -5.79 -14.36 7.63
N CYS A 157 -4.50 -14.00 7.62
CA CYS A 157 -4.08 -12.60 7.49
C CYS A 157 -4.50 -11.93 6.16
N CYS A 158 -4.88 -12.71 5.14
CA CYS A 158 -5.39 -12.20 3.87
C CYS A 158 -6.92 -12.07 3.84
N ASN A 159 -7.60 -12.69 4.78
CA ASN A 159 -9.04 -12.59 4.97
C ASN A 159 -9.43 -11.37 5.81
N GLU A 160 -8.44 -10.70 6.40
CA GLU A 160 -8.70 -9.38 6.90
C GLU A 160 -9.22 -8.57 5.70
N THR A 161 -10.51 -8.21 5.76
CA THR A 161 -10.99 -7.06 5.00
C THR A 161 -9.93 -6.01 5.28
N PRO A 162 -9.34 -5.31 4.26
CA PRO A 162 -8.47 -4.21 4.59
C PRO A 162 -9.27 -3.38 5.57
N GLU A 163 -8.87 -3.45 6.84
CA GLU A 163 -9.42 -2.51 7.82
C GLU A 163 -9.10 -1.19 7.15
N PRO A 164 -10.10 -0.41 6.73
CA PRO A 164 -9.83 0.86 6.09
C PRO A 164 -8.82 1.46 7.02
N GLU A 165 -7.62 1.83 6.50
CA GLU A 165 -6.55 2.38 7.36
C GLU A 165 -7.30 3.17 8.39
N LYS A 166 -7.25 2.70 9.66
CA LYS A 166 -8.06 3.28 10.71
C LYS A 166 -7.78 4.74 10.57
N THR A 167 -8.66 5.43 9.86
CA THR A 167 -8.63 6.87 9.70
C THR A 167 -9.00 7.35 11.08
N THR A 168 -8.05 7.05 11.99
CA THR A 168 -8.20 7.17 13.42
C THR A 168 -8.44 8.61 13.85
N ASP A 169 -8.57 9.50 12.87
CA ASP A 169 -8.76 10.91 13.11
C ASP A 169 -9.91 11.55 12.32
N ILE A 170 -10.66 10.83 11.47
CA ILE A 170 -11.84 11.45 10.82
C ILE A 170 -12.99 11.52 11.82
N LYS A 171 -13.43 12.74 12.12
CA LYS A 171 -14.53 13.05 13.04
C LYS A 171 -15.67 13.70 12.29
N VAL A 172 -16.86 13.63 12.86
CA VAL A 172 -17.97 14.44 12.39
C VAL A 172 -17.60 15.92 12.46
N GLY A 173 -17.79 16.63 11.36
CA GLY A 173 -17.37 18.03 11.17
C GLY A 173 -16.11 18.20 10.32
N ASP A 174 -15.29 17.17 10.16
CA ASP A 174 -14.06 17.25 9.37
C ASP A 174 -14.35 17.47 7.88
N ILE A 175 -13.45 18.20 7.23
CA ILE A 175 -13.41 18.27 5.77
C ILE A 175 -12.47 17.17 5.27
N VAL A 176 -12.96 16.36 4.35
CA VAL A 176 -12.25 15.21 3.78
C VAL A 176 -12.12 15.36 2.26
N ASN A 177 -11.16 14.65 1.68
CA ASN A 177 -11.09 14.47 0.24
C ASN A 177 -11.85 13.18 -0.13
N PHE A 178 -13.02 13.33 -0.74
CA PHE A 178 -13.78 12.22 -1.30
C PHE A 178 -13.25 11.91 -2.70
N THR A 179 -12.78 10.68 -2.91
CA THR A 179 -12.18 10.22 -4.17
C THR A 179 -13.09 9.29 -4.96
N GLY A 180 -14.28 9.00 -4.43
CA GLY A 180 -15.30 8.19 -5.11
C GLY A 180 -16.13 8.96 -6.12
N ASN A 181 -17.01 8.24 -6.79
CA ASN A 181 -17.97 8.78 -7.77
C ASN A 181 -19.41 8.31 -7.51
N THR A 182 -19.65 7.71 -6.35
CA THR A 182 -20.95 7.12 -5.98
C THR A 182 -21.27 7.41 -4.53
N HIS A 183 -22.50 7.81 -4.23
CA HIS A 183 -23.03 7.92 -2.88
C HIS A 183 -24.34 7.12 -2.75
N TYR A 184 -24.73 6.82 -1.52
CA TYR A 184 -25.85 5.97 -1.18
C TYR A 184 -26.84 6.71 -0.27
N VAL A 185 -28.13 6.40 -0.42
CA VAL A 185 -29.20 7.05 0.39
C VAL A 185 -29.16 6.62 1.85
N ASN A 186 -28.65 5.44 2.14
CA ASN A 186 -28.42 4.97 3.51
C ASN A 186 -27.13 4.14 3.60
N SER A 187 -26.70 3.83 4.82
CA SER A 187 -25.41 3.19 5.11
C SER A 187 -25.34 1.71 4.74
N THR A 188 -26.39 1.08 4.25
CA THR A 188 -26.46 -0.37 3.99
C THR A 188 -26.94 -0.75 2.59
N THR A 189 -27.54 0.19 1.83
CA THR A 189 -28.08 -0.07 0.49
C THR A 189 -26.99 -0.49 -0.50
N THR A 190 -27.38 -1.22 -1.54
CA THR A 190 -26.47 -1.65 -2.61
C THR A 190 -26.56 -0.78 -3.85
N THR A 191 -27.65 0.01 -3.98
CA THR A 191 -27.87 0.89 -5.12
C THR A 191 -27.44 2.31 -4.76
N GLY A 192 -26.49 2.85 -5.51
CA GLY A 192 -25.97 4.20 -5.33
C GLY A 192 -26.29 5.11 -6.50
N SER A 193 -26.14 6.41 -6.27
CA SER A 193 -26.27 7.48 -7.26
C SER A 193 -24.91 8.08 -7.59
N ALA A 194 -24.72 8.52 -8.83
CA ALA A 194 -23.49 9.14 -9.28
C ALA A 194 -23.27 10.51 -8.61
N CYS A 195 -22.01 10.81 -8.29
CA CYS A 195 -21.56 12.11 -7.82
C CYS A 195 -20.11 12.37 -8.27
N THR A 196 -19.61 13.59 -8.07
CA THR A 196 -18.22 13.93 -8.38
C THR A 196 -17.35 13.82 -7.13
N SER A 197 -16.08 13.48 -7.31
CA SER A 197 -15.06 13.53 -6.27
C SER A 197 -14.72 14.98 -5.87
N GLY A 198 -14.07 15.14 -4.72
CA GLY A 198 -13.60 16.46 -4.25
C GLY A 198 -13.76 16.63 -2.74
N LYS A 199 -13.61 17.88 -2.28
CA LYS A 199 -13.76 18.20 -0.85
C LYS A 199 -15.20 18.04 -0.38
N ALA A 200 -15.38 17.39 0.76
CA ALA A 200 -16.67 17.17 1.39
C ALA A 200 -16.57 17.18 2.92
N LYS A 201 -17.65 17.55 3.59
CA LYS A 201 -17.75 17.56 5.04
C LYS A 201 -18.35 16.26 5.56
N VAL A 202 -17.76 15.67 6.57
CA VAL A 202 -18.31 14.51 7.28
C VAL A 202 -19.41 14.97 8.22
N THR A 203 -20.61 14.46 8.03
CA THR A 203 -21.80 14.84 8.83
C THR A 203 -22.28 13.74 9.75
N LYS A 204 -22.00 12.46 9.43
CA LYS A 204 -22.27 11.32 10.32
C LYS A 204 -21.22 10.22 10.08
N ILE A 205 -21.00 9.42 11.12
CA ILE A 205 -20.14 8.22 11.09
C ILE A 205 -20.91 7.09 11.79
N VAL A 206 -20.97 5.92 11.15
CA VAL A 206 -21.62 4.72 11.70
C VAL A 206 -20.79 3.48 11.37
N SER A 207 -20.98 2.40 12.12
CA SER A 207 -20.36 1.10 11.79
C SER A 207 -21.28 0.35 10.82
N ALA A 208 -21.10 0.56 9.52
CA ALA A 208 -21.93 -0.04 8.46
C ALA A 208 -21.12 -0.19 7.15
N LYS A 209 -21.74 -0.76 6.12
CA LYS A 209 -21.13 -0.95 4.79
C LYS A 209 -20.61 0.37 4.19
N HIS A 210 -21.39 1.45 4.33
CA HIS A 210 -21.03 2.80 3.90
C HIS A 210 -20.95 3.69 5.15
N PRO A 211 -19.78 3.76 5.81
CA PRO A 211 -19.70 4.28 7.19
C PRO A 211 -19.75 5.80 7.30
N TYR A 212 -19.45 6.55 6.25
CA TYR A 212 -19.40 8.01 6.30
C TYR A 212 -20.55 8.64 5.52
N HIS A 213 -21.30 9.55 6.16
CA HIS A 213 -22.21 10.44 5.46
C HIS A 213 -21.50 11.75 5.15
N LEU A 214 -21.43 12.09 3.86
CA LEU A 214 -20.73 13.26 3.36
C LEU A 214 -21.71 14.27 2.73
N ILE A 215 -21.34 15.54 2.82
CA ILE A 215 -21.95 16.65 2.07
C ILE A 215 -20.80 17.38 1.36
N GLY A 216 -20.92 17.56 0.04
CA GLY A 216 -19.91 18.25 -0.76
C GLY A 216 -19.74 19.71 -0.34
N GLU A 217 -18.50 20.17 -0.33
CA GLU A 217 -18.16 21.57 -0.07
C GLU A 217 -18.29 22.42 -1.35
N LYS A 218 -18.53 23.72 -1.18
CA LYS A 218 -18.65 24.65 -2.32
C LYS A 218 -17.39 24.62 -3.19
N GLY A 219 -17.56 24.28 -4.46
CA GLY A 219 -16.44 24.09 -5.40
C GLY A 219 -15.68 22.77 -5.24
N GLY A 220 -16.18 21.85 -4.41
CA GLY A 220 -15.64 20.51 -4.18
C GLY A 220 -16.48 19.42 -4.81
N SER A 221 -16.74 18.34 -4.06
CA SER A 221 -17.58 17.21 -4.47
C SER A 221 -19.07 17.60 -4.57
N SER A 222 -19.82 16.89 -5.45
CA SER A 222 -21.30 16.94 -5.43
C SER A 222 -21.90 15.84 -4.54
N VAL A 223 -21.12 15.16 -3.71
CA VAL A 223 -21.59 14.10 -2.82
C VAL A 223 -22.63 14.62 -1.80
N TYR A 224 -23.72 13.88 -1.68
CA TYR A 224 -24.72 14.11 -0.63
C TYR A 224 -25.30 12.76 -0.21
N GLY A 225 -24.66 12.11 0.74
CA GLY A 225 -25.09 10.78 1.18
C GLY A 225 -23.99 9.95 1.79
N TRP A 226 -24.27 8.68 1.94
CA TRP A 226 -23.36 7.71 2.52
C TRP A 226 -22.33 7.23 1.48
N VAL A 227 -21.11 6.97 1.92
CA VAL A 227 -20.02 6.55 1.03
C VAL A 227 -19.15 5.48 1.70
N ASP A 228 -18.44 4.71 0.88
CA ASP A 228 -17.48 3.72 1.35
C ASP A 228 -16.25 4.39 1.96
N ALA A 229 -15.75 3.80 3.04
CA ALA A 229 -14.56 4.28 3.74
C ALA A 229 -13.32 4.40 2.84
N ALA A 230 -13.19 3.51 1.86
CA ALA A 230 -12.07 3.49 0.92
C ALA A 230 -11.92 4.80 0.12
N TYR A 231 -13.02 5.55 -0.06
CA TYR A 231 -13.03 6.79 -0.83
C TYR A 231 -12.97 8.05 0.03
N VAL A 232 -12.90 7.93 1.35
CA VAL A 232 -12.82 9.06 2.27
C VAL A 232 -11.41 9.17 2.81
N LYS A 233 -10.67 10.16 2.35
CA LYS A 233 -9.32 10.43 2.84
C LYS A 233 -9.34 11.69 3.69
N PRO A 234 -8.71 11.69 4.88
CA PRO A 234 -8.53 12.95 5.57
C PRO A 234 -7.84 13.90 4.59
N ILE A 235 -8.37 15.11 4.46
CA ILE A 235 -7.50 16.16 3.98
C ILE A 235 -6.47 16.20 5.08
N SER A 236 -5.22 15.83 4.76
CA SER A 236 -4.12 16.11 5.65
C SER A 236 -4.23 17.62 5.92
N THR A 237 -4.91 17.99 6.98
CA THR A 237 -4.64 19.22 7.64
C THR A 237 -3.24 19.01 8.16
N THR A 238 -2.25 19.28 7.33
CA THR A 238 -0.96 19.66 7.83
C THR A 238 -1.30 20.66 8.92
N LYS A 239 -1.16 20.23 10.18
CA LYS A 239 -1.30 21.12 11.32
C LYS A 239 -0.52 22.35 10.90
N THR A 240 -1.23 23.47 10.66
CA THR A 240 -0.58 24.63 10.08
C THR A 240 0.24 25.23 11.20
N TYR A 241 1.46 24.78 11.26
CA TYR A 241 2.41 25.28 12.23
C TYR A 241 2.81 26.70 11.84
N LYS A 242 3.10 27.51 12.85
CA LYS A 242 3.62 28.87 12.72
C LYS A 242 5.07 28.91 13.18
N GLU A 243 5.80 29.87 12.69
CA GLU A 243 7.11 30.19 13.26
C GLU A 243 6.96 30.52 14.75
N GLY A 244 7.82 29.92 15.56
CA GLY A 244 7.73 29.99 17.02
C GLY A 244 7.05 28.80 17.69
N ASP A 245 6.30 27.97 16.98
CA ASP A 245 5.64 26.81 17.55
C ASP A 245 6.66 25.77 18.04
N THR A 246 6.32 25.11 19.14
CA THR A 246 7.02 23.93 19.63
C THR A 246 6.35 22.67 19.11
N VAL A 247 7.14 21.79 18.51
CA VAL A 247 6.69 20.54 17.87
C VAL A 247 7.47 19.36 18.40
N GLU A 248 6.90 18.18 18.24
CA GLU A 248 7.63 16.91 18.41
C GLU A 248 8.23 16.53 17.05
N PHE A 249 9.53 16.62 16.92
CA PHE A 249 10.26 16.11 15.76
C PHE A 249 10.44 14.61 15.90
N ILE A 250 9.92 13.84 14.94
CA ILE A 250 9.95 12.38 14.93
C ILE A 250 10.89 11.81 13.86
N GLY A 251 11.43 12.67 12.99
CA GLY A 251 12.40 12.31 11.96
C GLY A 251 13.78 11.98 12.53
N LYS A 252 14.65 11.53 11.66
CA LYS A 252 16.04 11.17 11.99
C LYS A 252 17.07 11.90 11.14
N VAL A 253 16.62 12.78 10.26
CA VAL A 253 17.47 13.53 9.33
C VAL A 253 17.00 14.98 9.28
N HIS A 254 17.94 15.91 9.20
CA HIS A 254 17.68 17.30 8.84
C HIS A 254 18.54 17.73 7.66
N TYR A 255 18.14 18.78 6.98
CA TYR A 255 18.74 19.24 5.74
C TYR A 255 19.25 20.69 5.88
N VAL A 256 20.28 21.02 5.11
CA VAL A 256 20.88 22.37 5.13
C VAL A 256 20.00 23.42 4.44
N SER A 257 19.10 23.00 3.55
CA SER A 257 18.14 23.87 2.87
C SER A 257 16.82 23.17 2.63
N ALA A 258 15.76 23.95 2.35
CA ALA A 258 14.40 23.46 2.10
C ALA A 258 14.27 22.50 0.87
N ASN A 259 15.26 22.46 -0.01
CA ASN A 259 15.27 21.62 -1.22
C ASN A 259 16.54 20.78 -1.37
N ALA A 260 17.34 20.62 -0.31
CA ALA A 260 18.53 19.81 -0.34
C ALA A 260 18.23 18.34 -0.70
N THR A 261 19.18 17.66 -1.32
CA THR A 261 19.06 16.24 -1.72
C THR A 261 19.77 15.29 -0.77
N SER A 262 20.61 15.83 0.12
CA SER A 262 21.31 15.09 1.16
C SER A 262 21.11 15.74 2.51
N GLY A 263 20.94 14.95 3.55
CA GLY A 263 20.71 15.41 4.91
C GLY A 263 21.70 14.82 5.91
N THR A 264 21.69 15.37 7.10
CA THR A 264 22.54 14.96 8.24
C THR A 264 21.69 14.26 9.28
N SER A 265 22.18 13.16 9.83
CA SER A 265 21.49 12.41 10.89
C SER A 265 21.34 13.22 12.17
N CYS A 266 20.17 13.12 12.80
CA CYS A 266 19.86 13.76 14.07
C CYS A 266 18.92 12.90 14.92
N LYS A 267 18.77 13.25 16.19
CA LYS A 267 17.85 12.57 17.11
C LYS A 267 16.49 13.24 17.12
N PRO A 268 15.38 12.48 17.21
CA PRO A 268 14.04 13.02 17.42
C PRO A 268 13.89 13.66 18.80
N GLY A 269 12.78 14.41 19.00
CA GLY A 269 12.40 15.04 20.25
C GLY A 269 11.87 16.46 20.05
N LYS A 270 11.67 17.22 21.13
CA LYS A 270 11.08 18.55 21.08
C LYS A 270 11.99 19.56 20.38
N ALA A 271 11.38 20.31 19.46
CA ALA A 271 12.06 21.34 18.67
C ALA A 271 11.14 22.56 18.44
N LYS A 272 11.74 23.70 18.13
CA LYS A 272 11.02 24.93 17.80
C LYS A 272 11.09 25.18 16.30
N ILE A 273 9.98 25.53 15.68
CA ILE A 273 9.94 26.00 14.28
C ILE A 273 10.48 27.41 14.22
N THR A 274 11.53 27.61 13.49
CA THR A 274 12.18 28.95 13.36
C THR A 274 11.97 29.58 12.01
N LYS A 275 11.66 28.78 10.97
CA LYS A 275 11.28 29.27 9.64
C LYS A 275 10.35 28.29 8.95
N ILE A 276 9.51 28.82 8.07
CA ILE A 276 8.65 28.07 7.15
C ILE A 276 8.92 28.58 5.73
N TYR A 277 9.12 27.66 4.78
CA TYR A 277 9.43 28.00 3.41
C TYR A 277 8.55 27.23 2.43
N GLU A 278 7.84 27.92 1.55
CA GLU A 278 7.02 27.38 0.44
C GLU A 278 6.27 26.09 0.78
N LEU A 279 5.38 26.14 1.77
CA LEU A 279 4.53 25.01 2.15
C LEU A 279 3.83 24.39 0.94
N GLY A 280 3.97 23.06 0.80
CA GLY A 280 3.38 22.31 -0.31
C GLY A 280 4.16 22.37 -1.63
N LYS A 281 5.28 23.12 -1.69
CA LYS A 281 6.16 23.21 -2.86
C LYS A 281 7.59 22.74 -2.57
N SER A 282 8.15 23.13 -1.42
CA SER A 282 9.49 22.69 -1.00
C SER A 282 9.47 21.28 -0.44
N LYS A 283 10.60 20.57 -0.56
CA LYS A 283 10.77 19.21 -0.04
C LYS A 283 10.75 19.17 1.49
N HIS A 284 11.42 20.13 2.12
CA HIS A 284 11.64 20.22 3.56
C HIS A 284 11.15 21.61 4.06
N PRO A 285 9.83 21.81 4.26
CA PRO A 285 9.26 23.14 4.43
C PRO A 285 9.50 23.79 5.80
N TYR A 286 9.93 23.03 6.81
CA TYR A 286 10.08 23.54 8.18
C TYR A 286 11.53 23.54 8.63
N HIS A 287 12.04 24.69 9.07
CA HIS A 287 13.34 24.77 9.73
C HIS A 287 13.14 24.63 11.25
N LEU A 288 13.77 23.61 11.81
CA LEU A 288 13.70 23.30 13.24
C LEU A 288 14.99 23.58 13.95
N VAL A 289 14.86 24.03 15.22
CA VAL A 289 15.96 24.14 16.17
C VAL A 289 15.58 23.38 17.45
N ARG A 290 16.48 22.53 17.91
CA ARG A 290 16.29 21.75 19.14
C ARG A 290 15.99 22.67 20.34
N ILE A 291 15.18 22.19 21.26
CA ILE A 291 14.97 22.82 22.58
C ILE A 291 15.91 22.14 23.58
N VAL A 292 16.57 22.94 24.41
CA VAL A 292 17.42 22.42 25.49
C VAL A 292 16.58 21.57 26.43
N GLY A 293 17.05 20.34 26.69
CA GLY A 293 16.28 19.36 27.48
C GLY A 293 15.20 18.62 26.72
N GLY A 294 14.94 18.94 25.44
CA GLY A 294 13.90 18.33 24.61
C GLY A 294 14.26 17.00 23.95
N GLY A 295 15.48 16.50 24.14
CA GLY A 295 15.95 15.21 23.60
C GLY A 295 16.43 15.27 22.15
N SER A 296 15.93 16.22 21.35
CA SER A 296 16.30 16.35 19.94
C SER A 296 17.69 16.97 19.73
N THR A 297 18.34 16.59 18.61
CA THR A 297 19.55 17.27 18.12
C THR A 297 19.32 17.98 16.79
N VAL A 298 18.06 18.13 16.35
CA VAL A 298 17.72 18.74 15.08
C VAL A 298 18.15 20.22 15.00
N TYR A 299 18.77 20.59 13.87
CA TYR A 299 19.11 21.96 13.53
C TYR A 299 19.15 22.10 12.01
N GLY A 300 18.03 22.38 11.39
CA GLY A 300 17.90 22.48 9.95
C GLY A 300 16.50 22.24 9.43
N TRP A 301 16.39 22.07 8.13
CA TRP A 301 15.13 21.86 7.43
C TRP A 301 14.70 20.39 7.54
N VAL A 302 13.41 20.14 7.64
CA VAL A 302 12.83 18.80 7.80
C VAL A 302 11.56 18.64 6.97
N ASP A 303 11.20 17.41 6.70
CA ASP A 303 9.96 17.04 6.02
C ASP A 303 8.74 17.39 6.89
N ALA A 304 7.64 17.77 6.24
CA ALA A 304 6.39 18.05 6.95
C ALA A 304 5.83 16.82 7.70
N SER A 305 6.12 15.62 7.21
CA SER A 305 5.74 14.35 7.83
C SER A 305 6.51 14.04 9.12
N ASP A 306 7.64 14.71 9.34
CA ASP A 306 8.55 14.45 10.46
C ASP A 306 8.23 15.27 11.72
N ILE A 307 7.13 16.01 11.71
CA ILE A 307 6.68 16.83 12.86
C ILE A 307 5.24 16.50 13.28
N LYS A 308 5.00 16.55 14.58
CA LYS A 308 3.69 16.32 15.22
C LYS A 308 3.28 17.45 16.15
#